data_1b73deaa3bcbe0887951b95ec67cc903
#
_entry.id   1b73deaa3bcbe0887951b95ec67cc903
#
_cell.length_a   1.000
_cell.length_b   1.000
_cell.length_c   1.000
_cell.angle_alpha   90.00
_cell.angle_beta   90.00
_cell.angle_gamma   90.00
#
_symmetry.space_group_name_H-M   'P 1'
#
loop_
_entity.id
_entity.type
_entity.pdbx_description
1 polymer ?
#
loop_
_entity_poly.entity_id
_entity_poly.type
_entity_poly.pdbx_seq_one_letter_code
_entity_poly.pdbx_strand_id
1 'polypeptide(L)'
;MEYDVVVVGGGAAGLSAGMMLGRSRRRVAVIDAGAPRNAPATHLHGFLSRDGASPAELLAAGRAEVMGYGGEVITGRVRGIEHDGECRFVVRLDGGPELTTRGVLVATGLRDELPDLPGLRARWGNDVLHCPYCHGFEVRDAPIGVLGGDNRPFTLHQAALVRQWSADVVFFPNRIVLTDEERERLTARGIRIVDGAVTRLDVREDRLHGVELADGRTVPRAAVFVGPRFVPHDELLTGLGCQVGENGWVSTDATGRTSVPGVWAAGNVVDSPAQLITAAGAGSAAAVALNHHLLAEDVERAVTNYRAAGVVV
;
A
#
# COMPACT_ATOMS: atom_id res chain seq x y z
N MET A 1 7.77 -14.14 -23.66
CA MET A 1 7.41 -12.83 -24.25
C MET A 1 8.37 -11.78 -23.70
N GLU A 2 8.82 -10.86 -24.55
CA GLU A 2 9.85 -9.89 -24.16
C GLU A 2 9.25 -8.49 -24.00
N TYR A 3 9.54 -7.85 -22.86
CA TYR A 3 9.12 -6.49 -22.52
C TYR A 3 10.33 -5.60 -22.17
N ASP A 4 10.17 -4.29 -22.28
CA ASP A 4 11.16 -3.35 -21.72
C ASP A 4 11.05 -3.32 -20.20
N VAL A 5 9.79 -3.32 -19.68
CA VAL A 5 9.49 -3.32 -18.25
C VAL A 5 8.33 -4.24 -17.91
N VAL A 6 8.50 -5.02 -16.86
CA VAL A 6 7.39 -5.70 -16.18
C VAL A 6 7.11 -5.00 -14.86
N VAL A 7 5.86 -4.58 -14.69
CA VAL A 7 5.32 -4.01 -13.44
C VAL A 7 4.55 -5.09 -12.71
N VAL A 8 4.89 -5.35 -11.45
CA VAL A 8 4.22 -6.37 -10.62
C VAL A 8 3.32 -5.69 -9.59
N GLY A 9 2.01 -5.86 -9.76
CA GLY A 9 0.96 -5.24 -8.97
C GLY A 9 0.16 -4.21 -9.75
N GLY A 10 -1.15 -4.43 -9.90
CA GLY A 10 -2.10 -3.57 -10.61
C GLY A 10 -2.88 -2.62 -9.70
N GLY A 11 -2.27 -2.18 -8.60
CA GLY A 11 -2.78 -1.10 -7.75
C GLY A 11 -2.47 0.29 -8.32
N ALA A 12 -2.79 1.36 -7.56
CA ALA A 12 -2.59 2.73 -8.00
C ALA A 12 -1.14 3.03 -8.42
N ALA A 13 -0.15 2.52 -7.68
CA ALA A 13 1.26 2.69 -8.02
C ALA A 13 1.63 2.00 -9.34
N GLY A 14 1.26 0.71 -9.47
CA GLY A 14 1.63 -0.06 -10.65
C GLY A 14 0.92 0.39 -11.93
N LEU A 15 -0.37 0.75 -11.85
CA LEU A 15 -1.11 1.27 -13.00
C LEU A 15 -0.57 2.64 -13.43
N SER A 16 -0.25 3.53 -12.48
CA SER A 16 0.40 4.81 -12.82
C SER A 16 1.76 4.61 -13.47
N ALA A 17 2.54 3.64 -12.99
CA ALA A 17 3.82 3.29 -13.62
C ALA A 17 3.63 2.72 -15.03
N GLY A 18 2.70 1.78 -15.20
CA GLY A 18 2.39 1.18 -16.50
C GLY A 18 1.94 2.21 -17.54
N MET A 19 1.07 3.14 -17.11
CA MET A 19 0.62 4.24 -17.97
C MET A 19 1.79 5.12 -18.40
N MET A 20 2.66 5.55 -17.49
CA MET A 20 3.80 6.40 -17.81
C MET A 20 4.80 5.72 -18.74
N LEU A 21 5.07 4.44 -18.56
CA LEU A 21 5.94 3.65 -19.43
C LEU A 21 5.32 3.46 -20.82
N GLY A 22 4.02 3.15 -20.91
CA GLY A 22 3.31 3.07 -22.18
C GLY A 22 3.34 4.39 -22.96
N ARG A 23 3.10 5.53 -22.29
CA ARG A 23 3.23 6.86 -22.87
C ARG A 23 4.66 7.18 -23.33
N SER A 24 5.66 6.60 -22.70
CA SER A 24 7.07 6.68 -23.11
C SER A 24 7.42 5.68 -24.22
N ARG A 25 6.43 5.01 -24.80
CA ARG A 25 6.57 4.05 -25.90
C ARG A 25 7.40 2.81 -25.55
N ARG A 26 7.48 2.46 -24.24
CA ARG A 26 8.07 1.20 -23.79
C ARG A 26 7.06 0.07 -23.94
N ARG A 27 7.55 -1.13 -24.26
CA ARG A 27 6.74 -2.37 -24.17
C ARG A 27 6.62 -2.73 -22.69
N VAL A 28 5.43 -2.56 -22.12
CA VAL A 28 5.18 -2.75 -20.70
C VAL A 28 4.07 -3.78 -20.47
N ALA A 29 4.29 -4.68 -19.52
CA ALA A 29 3.24 -5.53 -18.96
C ALA A 29 3.04 -5.17 -17.48
N VAL A 30 1.78 -5.01 -17.07
CA VAL A 30 1.37 -4.91 -15.67
C VAL A 30 0.72 -6.22 -15.26
N ILE A 31 1.29 -6.92 -14.29
CA ILE A 31 0.76 -8.19 -13.79
C ILE A 31 -0.02 -7.92 -12.51
N ASP A 32 -1.31 -8.27 -12.51
CA ASP A 32 -2.22 -8.00 -11.40
C ASP A 32 -2.89 -9.27 -10.87
N ALA A 33 -2.69 -9.56 -9.59
CA ALA A 33 -3.32 -10.69 -8.91
C ALA A 33 -4.80 -10.45 -8.57
N GLY A 34 -5.35 -9.25 -8.81
CA GLY A 34 -6.76 -8.94 -8.61
C GLY A 34 -7.21 -8.82 -7.13
N ALA A 35 -6.28 -8.61 -6.20
CA ALA A 35 -6.57 -8.55 -4.77
C ALA A 35 -6.12 -7.19 -4.16
N PRO A 36 -6.75 -6.06 -4.49
CA PRO A 36 -6.34 -4.76 -4.00
C PRO A 36 -6.64 -4.62 -2.49
N ARG A 37 -5.70 -4.01 -1.75
CA ARG A 37 -5.79 -3.80 -0.30
C ARG A 37 -7.09 -3.09 0.13
N ASN A 38 -7.55 -2.14 -0.65
CA ASN A 38 -8.73 -1.31 -0.37
C ASN A 38 -10.04 -1.90 -0.91
N ALA A 39 -10.06 -3.16 -1.34
CA ALA A 39 -11.28 -3.83 -1.81
C ALA A 39 -12.45 -3.80 -0.80
N PRO A 40 -12.22 -3.87 0.55
CA PRO A 40 -13.31 -3.77 1.51
C PRO A 40 -13.98 -2.40 1.58
N ALA A 41 -13.33 -1.34 1.12
CA ALA A 41 -13.87 0.02 1.18
C ALA A 41 -14.88 0.27 0.04
N THR A 42 -16.02 0.87 0.38
CA THR A 42 -17.05 1.25 -0.62
C THR A 42 -16.59 2.44 -1.46
N HIS A 43 -15.90 3.41 -0.84
CA HIS A 43 -15.44 4.64 -1.48
C HIS A 43 -13.97 4.88 -1.14
N LEU A 44 -13.29 5.58 -2.02
CA LEU A 44 -11.95 6.12 -1.78
C LEU A 44 -12.03 7.63 -1.54
N HIS A 45 -11.14 8.12 -0.70
CA HIS A 45 -11.07 9.55 -0.39
C HIS A 45 -9.65 10.09 -0.52
N GLY A 46 -9.53 11.41 -0.68
CA GLY A 46 -8.24 12.08 -0.78
C GLY A 46 -7.50 11.88 -2.10
N PHE A 47 -8.16 11.34 -3.13
CA PHE A 47 -7.62 11.30 -4.49
C PHE A 47 -8.25 12.44 -5.30
N LEU A 48 -7.45 13.48 -5.58
CA LEU A 48 -7.91 14.66 -6.32
C LEU A 48 -8.62 14.26 -7.62
N SER A 49 -9.80 14.81 -7.87
CA SER A 49 -10.69 14.54 -9.00
C SER A 49 -11.44 13.19 -8.96
N ARG A 50 -11.16 12.31 -7.98
CA ARG A 50 -11.80 11.00 -7.83
C ARG A 50 -12.33 10.77 -6.41
N ASP A 51 -12.44 11.81 -5.60
CA ASP A 51 -12.97 11.70 -4.24
C ASP A 51 -14.39 11.15 -4.26
N GLY A 52 -14.66 10.14 -3.42
CA GLY A 52 -15.95 9.44 -3.38
C GLY A 52 -16.16 8.35 -4.45
N ALA A 53 -15.23 8.16 -5.40
CA ALA A 53 -15.30 7.06 -6.36
C ALA A 53 -15.10 5.69 -5.69
N SER A 54 -15.57 4.63 -6.33
CA SER A 54 -15.24 3.29 -5.84
C SER A 54 -13.79 2.92 -6.16
N PRO A 55 -13.09 2.16 -5.28
CA PRO A 55 -11.76 1.65 -5.57
C PRO A 55 -11.70 0.86 -6.89
N ALA A 56 -12.74 0.07 -7.18
CA ALA A 56 -12.82 -0.74 -8.39
C ALA A 56 -12.88 0.12 -9.66
N GLU A 57 -13.64 1.23 -9.64
CA GLU A 57 -13.73 2.17 -10.77
C GLU A 57 -12.40 2.84 -11.07
N LEU A 58 -11.66 3.26 -10.02
CA LEU A 58 -10.33 3.83 -10.20
C LEU A 58 -9.37 2.84 -10.88
N LEU A 59 -9.35 1.59 -10.41
CA LEU A 59 -8.48 0.57 -10.99
C LEU A 59 -8.91 0.18 -12.41
N ALA A 60 -10.21 0.13 -12.69
CA ALA A 60 -10.73 -0.12 -14.04
C ALA A 60 -10.31 0.99 -15.02
N ALA A 61 -10.42 2.26 -14.61
CA ALA A 61 -9.95 3.39 -15.39
C ALA A 61 -8.44 3.31 -15.65
N GLY A 62 -7.64 3.03 -14.61
CA GLY A 62 -6.20 2.90 -14.75
C GLY A 62 -5.76 1.76 -15.68
N ARG A 63 -6.46 0.61 -15.65
CA ARG A 63 -6.22 -0.49 -16.62
C ARG A 63 -6.53 -0.04 -18.05
N ALA A 64 -7.65 0.64 -18.25
CA ALA A 64 -8.03 1.16 -19.58
C ALA A 64 -6.98 2.18 -20.09
N GLU A 65 -6.46 3.04 -19.22
CA GLU A 65 -5.40 4.00 -19.58
C GLU A 65 -4.09 3.29 -19.97
N VAL A 66 -3.65 2.28 -19.21
CA VAL A 66 -2.46 1.47 -19.57
C VAL A 66 -2.63 0.84 -20.94
N MET A 67 -3.77 0.19 -21.18
CA MET A 67 -4.06 -0.46 -22.47
C MET A 67 -4.20 0.55 -23.61
N GLY A 68 -4.76 1.73 -23.34
CA GLY A 68 -4.90 2.81 -24.30
C GLY A 68 -3.57 3.34 -24.85
N TYR A 69 -2.48 3.17 -24.10
CA TYR A 69 -1.12 3.49 -24.54
C TYR A 69 -0.31 2.26 -25.00
N GLY A 70 -0.99 1.14 -25.27
CA GLY A 70 -0.37 -0.08 -25.79
C GLY A 70 0.33 -0.93 -24.75
N GLY A 71 0.14 -0.67 -23.46
CA GLY A 71 0.56 -1.56 -22.38
C GLY A 71 -0.36 -2.76 -22.24
N GLU A 72 0.16 -3.87 -21.74
CA GLU A 72 -0.63 -5.08 -21.46
C GLU A 72 -0.94 -5.17 -19.96
N VAL A 73 -2.18 -5.56 -19.63
CA VAL A 73 -2.57 -5.89 -18.25
C VAL A 73 -2.87 -7.38 -18.19
N ILE A 74 -2.02 -8.11 -17.48
CA ILE A 74 -2.07 -9.57 -17.37
C ILE A 74 -2.62 -9.93 -15.98
N THR A 75 -3.76 -10.62 -15.94
CA THR A 75 -4.28 -11.18 -14.68
C THR A 75 -3.44 -12.40 -14.29
N GLY A 76 -2.86 -12.36 -13.10
CA GLY A 76 -2.04 -13.44 -12.59
C GLY A 76 -1.19 -13.02 -11.39
N ARG A 77 -0.58 -14.00 -10.75
CA ARG A 77 0.34 -13.80 -9.62
C ARG A 77 1.76 -14.12 -10.06
N VAL A 78 2.69 -13.21 -9.81
CA VAL A 78 4.12 -13.49 -9.98
C VAL A 78 4.60 -14.32 -8.80
N ARG A 79 5.22 -15.47 -9.11
CA ARG A 79 5.79 -16.40 -8.15
C ARG A 79 7.27 -16.16 -7.87
N GLY A 80 8.00 -15.65 -8.86
CA GLY A 80 9.44 -15.42 -8.76
C GLY A 80 9.96 -14.52 -9.85
N ILE A 81 11.05 -13.86 -9.56
CA ILE A 81 11.81 -13.04 -10.49
C ILE A 81 13.27 -13.45 -10.32
N GLU A 82 13.95 -13.74 -11.42
CA GLU A 82 15.36 -14.14 -11.43
C GLU A 82 16.13 -13.30 -12.45
N HIS A 83 17.39 -13.02 -12.17
CA HIS A 83 18.29 -12.39 -13.11
C HIS A 83 18.88 -13.45 -14.05
N ASP A 84 18.84 -13.22 -15.37
CA ASP A 84 19.31 -14.19 -16.36
C ASP A 84 20.82 -14.17 -16.60
N GLY A 85 21.57 -13.31 -15.91
CA GLY A 85 23.03 -13.13 -16.10
C GLY A 85 23.41 -12.17 -17.21
N GLU A 86 22.48 -11.74 -18.06
CA GLU A 86 22.69 -10.84 -19.22
C GLU A 86 22.00 -9.48 -19.07
N CYS A 87 21.89 -8.94 -17.86
CA CYS A 87 21.17 -7.68 -17.54
C CYS A 87 19.68 -7.73 -17.85
N ARG A 88 19.06 -8.91 -17.77
CA ARG A 88 17.63 -9.13 -17.94
C ARG A 88 17.05 -9.93 -16.79
N PHE A 89 15.74 -9.85 -16.67
CA PHE A 89 14.97 -10.58 -15.66
C PHE A 89 14.02 -11.56 -16.32
N VAL A 90 13.89 -12.73 -15.73
CA VAL A 90 12.83 -13.71 -16.02
C VAL A 90 11.79 -13.62 -14.92
N VAL A 91 10.56 -13.27 -15.30
CA VAL A 91 9.41 -13.16 -14.41
C VAL A 91 8.50 -14.36 -14.62
N ARG A 92 8.27 -15.14 -13.55
CA ARG A 92 7.46 -16.36 -13.57
C ARG A 92 6.10 -16.13 -12.95
N LEU A 93 5.05 -16.45 -13.69
CA LEU A 93 3.68 -16.42 -13.22
C LEU A 93 3.22 -17.79 -12.73
N ASP A 94 2.29 -17.80 -11.76
CA ASP A 94 1.61 -19.04 -11.36
C ASP A 94 0.80 -19.60 -12.52
N GLY A 95 1.20 -20.80 -13.01
CA GLY A 95 0.50 -21.48 -14.10
C GLY A 95 0.53 -20.75 -15.46
N GLY A 96 1.34 -19.70 -15.60
CA GLY A 96 1.43 -18.87 -16.79
C GLY A 96 2.78 -18.95 -17.50
N PRO A 97 2.94 -18.20 -18.59
CA PRO A 97 4.19 -18.11 -19.33
C PRO A 97 5.29 -17.40 -18.54
N GLU A 98 6.53 -17.65 -18.87
CA GLU A 98 7.66 -16.83 -18.46
C GLU A 98 7.73 -15.57 -19.33
N LEU A 99 7.97 -14.43 -18.66
CA LEU A 99 8.19 -13.15 -19.32
C LEU A 99 9.64 -12.72 -19.12
N THR A 100 10.27 -12.21 -20.16
CA THR A 100 11.61 -11.62 -20.07
C THR A 100 11.52 -10.11 -20.16
N THR A 101 12.33 -9.42 -19.37
CA THR A 101 12.28 -7.95 -19.28
C THR A 101 13.64 -7.37 -18.93
N ARG A 102 13.88 -6.12 -19.30
CA ARG A 102 15.09 -5.36 -18.98
C ARG A 102 15.01 -4.70 -17.60
N GLY A 103 13.80 -4.35 -17.17
CA GLY A 103 13.58 -3.72 -15.87
C GLY A 103 12.32 -4.23 -15.19
N VAL A 104 12.35 -4.21 -13.86
CA VAL A 104 11.21 -4.61 -13.03
C VAL A 104 10.83 -3.48 -12.11
N LEU A 105 9.51 -3.22 -12.00
CA LEU A 105 8.95 -2.34 -10.99
C LEU A 105 7.96 -3.12 -10.13
N VAL A 106 8.28 -3.27 -8.83
CA VAL A 106 7.44 -4.00 -7.88
C VAL A 106 6.52 -3.03 -7.14
N ALA A 107 5.21 -3.22 -7.27
CA ALA A 107 4.16 -2.40 -6.69
C ALA A 107 3.09 -3.27 -6.01
N THR A 108 3.52 -4.34 -5.36
CA THR A 108 2.71 -5.41 -4.75
C THR A 108 1.94 -4.97 -3.50
N GLY A 109 2.28 -3.80 -2.93
CA GLY A 109 1.61 -3.26 -1.76
C GLY A 109 1.92 -4.02 -0.47
N LEU A 110 0.98 -4.00 0.45
CA LEU A 110 1.06 -4.65 1.76
C LEU A 110 -0.29 -5.29 2.14
N ARG A 111 -0.27 -6.14 3.17
CA ARG A 111 -1.47 -6.61 3.85
C ARG A 111 -1.57 -6.07 5.27
N ASP A 112 -2.80 -5.88 5.74
CA ASP A 112 -3.11 -5.51 7.10
C ASP A 112 -3.32 -6.78 7.94
N GLU A 113 -2.42 -7.06 8.87
CA GLU A 113 -2.63 -8.11 9.87
C GLU A 113 -3.40 -7.53 11.05
N LEU A 114 -4.65 -7.95 11.15
CA LEU A 114 -5.58 -7.47 12.16
C LEU A 114 -5.36 -8.20 13.50
N PRO A 115 -5.55 -7.50 14.63
CA PRO A 115 -5.62 -8.17 15.93
C PRO A 115 -6.68 -9.28 15.91
N ASP A 116 -6.38 -10.40 16.58
CA ASP A 116 -7.35 -11.48 16.78
C ASP A 116 -8.31 -11.07 17.90
N LEU A 117 -9.38 -10.39 17.48
CA LEU A 117 -10.44 -9.92 18.37
C LEU A 117 -11.79 -10.23 17.72
N PRO A 118 -12.67 -11.00 18.41
CA PRO A 118 -14.00 -11.32 17.90
C PRO A 118 -14.79 -10.07 17.48
N GLY A 119 -15.40 -10.13 16.30
CA GLY A 119 -16.16 -9.02 15.70
C GLY A 119 -15.32 -8.04 14.87
N LEU A 120 -13.99 -7.98 15.05
CA LEU A 120 -13.14 -6.98 14.37
C LEU A 120 -13.06 -7.22 12.86
N ARG A 121 -12.68 -8.42 12.44
CA ARG A 121 -12.48 -8.75 11.02
C ARG A 121 -13.75 -8.61 10.18
N ALA A 122 -14.90 -8.96 10.75
CA ALA A 122 -16.20 -8.88 10.06
C ALA A 122 -16.60 -7.43 9.75
N ARG A 123 -16.05 -6.46 10.51
CA ARG A 123 -16.39 -5.03 10.37
C ARG A 123 -15.27 -4.20 9.76
N TRP A 124 -14.16 -4.85 9.36
CA TRP A 124 -13.02 -4.16 8.75
C TRP A 124 -13.37 -3.46 7.44
N GLY A 125 -13.06 -2.17 7.37
CA GLY A 125 -13.39 -1.31 6.22
C GLY A 125 -14.79 -0.69 6.27
N ASN A 126 -15.62 -1.04 7.27
CA ASN A 126 -16.96 -0.46 7.49
C ASN A 126 -16.96 0.50 8.70
N ASP A 127 -17.11 -0.03 9.89
CA ASP A 127 -17.08 0.71 11.15
C ASP A 127 -15.90 0.32 12.06
N VAL A 128 -15.08 -0.63 11.64
CA VAL A 128 -13.74 -0.87 12.14
C VAL A 128 -12.73 -0.39 11.10
N LEU A 129 -12.00 0.66 11.44
CA LEU A 129 -11.25 1.49 10.50
C LEU A 129 -9.78 1.60 10.92
N HIS A 130 -8.94 1.97 9.98
CA HIS A 130 -7.52 2.16 10.23
C HIS A 130 -7.09 3.62 10.05
N CYS A 131 -7.44 4.22 8.92
CA CYS A 131 -6.90 5.51 8.48
C CYS A 131 -7.91 6.64 8.74
N PRO A 132 -7.64 7.55 9.68
CA PRO A 132 -8.55 8.68 9.93
C PRO A 132 -8.70 9.63 8.73
N TYR A 133 -7.65 9.82 7.94
CA TYR A 133 -7.72 10.63 6.72
C TYR A 133 -8.59 9.99 5.62
N CYS A 134 -8.73 8.67 5.65
CA CYS A 134 -9.49 7.93 4.65
C CYS A 134 -10.97 7.83 5.01
N HIS A 135 -11.30 7.74 6.32
CA HIS A 135 -12.66 7.41 6.78
C HIS A 135 -13.14 8.23 7.97
N GLY A 136 -12.32 9.16 8.48
CA GLY A 136 -12.70 9.94 9.67
C GLY A 136 -13.88 10.87 9.42
N PHE A 137 -14.00 11.39 8.19
CA PHE A 137 -15.08 12.29 7.82
C PHE A 137 -16.45 11.60 7.77
N GLU A 138 -16.50 10.32 7.36
CA GLU A 138 -17.72 9.52 7.27
C GLU A 138 -18.28 9.16 8.66
N VAL A 139 -17.39 9.07 9.66
CA VAL A 139 -17.76 8.78 11.06
C VAL A 139 -17.63 10.01 11.99
N ARG A 140 -17.52 11.22 11.40
CA ARG A 140 -17.41 12.45 12.18
C ARG A 140 -18.60 12.65 13.11
N ASP A 141 -18.37 13.31 14.22
CA ASP A 141 -19.35 13.65 15.26
C ASP A 141 -20.02 12.45 15.93
N ALA A 142 -19.66 11.22 15.53
CA ALA A 142 -20.12 9.99 16.14
C ALA A 142 -19.28 9.59 17.37
N PRO A 143 -19.77 8.72 18.24
CA PRO A 143 -18.98 8.10 19.31
C PRO A 143 -17.90 7.19 18.73
N ILE A 144 -16.62 7.58 18.81
CA ILE A 144 -15.50 6.84 18.24
C ILE A 144 -14.67 6.19 19.34
N GLY A 145 -14.28 4.93 19.12
CA GLY A 145 -13.27 4.22 19.90
C GLY A 145 -11.92 4.19 19.19
N VAL A 146 -10.83 4.16 19.95
CA VAL A 146 -9.51 3.80 19.44
C VAL A 146 -8.96 2.68 20.28
N LEU A 147 -8.59 1.57 19.65
CA LEU A 147 -8.12 0.37 20.31
C LEU A 147 -6.60 0.33 20.38
N GLY A 148 -6.04 0.15 21.58
CA GLY A 148 -4.63 -0.06 21.82
C GLY A 148 -4.14 -1.38 21.20
N GLY A 149 -3.02 -1.32 20.50
CA GLY A 149 -2.40 -2.44 19.82
C GLY A 149 -0.89 -2.47 20.00
N ASP A 150 -0.21 -3.37 19.31
CA ASP A 150 1.23 -3.62 19.49
C ASP A 150 2.12 -2.45 19.03
N ASN A 151 1.65 -1.66 18.06
CA ASN A 151 2.35 -0.44 17.65
C ASN A 151 1.93 0.75 18.52
N ARG A 152 2.53 0.85 19.70
CA ARG A 152 2.23 1.90 20.69
C ARG A 152 2.31 3.33 20.14
N PRO A 153 3.41 3.78 19.50
CA PRO A 153 3.51 5.15 19.00
C PRO A 153 2.39 5.48 18.00
N PHE A 154 2.11 4.56 17.10
CA PHE A 154 1.05 4.71 16.11
C PHE A 154 -0.32 4.84 16.78
N THR A 155 -0.66 3.97 17.74
CA THR A 155 -1.96 3.95 18.40
C THR A 155 -2.20 5.22 19.21
N LEU A 156 -1.20 5.71 19.95
CA LEU A 156 -1.31 6.96 20.71
C LEU A 156 -1.47 8.18 19.78
N HIS A 157 -0.72 8.21 18.67
CA HIS A 157 -0.89 9.23 17.64
C HIS A 157 -2.30 9.16 17.02
N GLN A 158 -2.78 7.97 16.67
CA GLN A 158 -4.11 7.76 16.11
C GLN A 158 -5.20 8.25 17.06
N ALA A 159 -5.10 7.94 18.37
CA ALA A 159 -6.05 8.42 19.38
C ALA A 159 -6.11 9.94 19.44
N ALA A 160 -4.95 10.59 19.45
CA ALA A 160 -4.88 12.06 19.46
C ALA A 160 -5.41 12.66 18.16
N LEU A 161 -5.17 12.02 17.01
CA LEU A 161 -5.58 12.47 15.69
C LEU A 161 -7.09 12.36 15.48
N VAL A 162 -7.70 11.23 15.84
CA VAL A 162 -9.14 10.96 15.67
C VAL A 162 -10.02 12.00 16.37
N ARG A 163 -9.50 12.62 17.43
CA ARG A 163 -10.19 13.72 18.14
C ARG A 163 -10.49 14.95 17.25
N GLN A 164 -9.92 15.05 16.07
CA GLN A 164 -10.25 16.11 15.09
C GLN A 164 -11.61 15.89 14.43
N TRP A 165 -12.06 14.65 14.34
CA TRP A 165 -13.34 14.30 13.69
C TRP A 165 -14.51 14.11 14.67
N SER A 166 -14.23 13.86 15.95
CA SER A 166 -15.29 13.71 16.95
C SER A 166 -14.91 14.27 18.30
N ALA A 167 -15.89 14.85 19.00
CA ALA A 167 -15.74 15.27 20.39
C ALA A 167 -15.89 14.08 21.37
N ASP A 168 -16.58 13.00 20.99
CA ASP A 168 -16.74 11.80 21.81
C ASP A 168 -15.77 10.70 21.38
N VAL A 169 -14.54 10.79 21.87
CA VAL A 169 -13.50 9.80 21.64
C VAL A 169 -13.17 9.04 22.92
N VAL A 170 -13.15 7.72 22.84
CA VAL A 170 -12.68 6.83 23.89
C VAL A 170 -11.44 6.09 23.42
N PHE A 171 -10.38 6.18 24.20
CA PHE A 171 -9.21 5.34 24.04
C PHE A 171 -9.31 4.13 24.96
N PHE A 172 -9.19 2.93 24.40
CA PHE A 172 -9.09 1.66 25.09
C PHE A 172 -7.64 1.20 25.07
N PRO A 173 -6.84 1.39 26.15
CA PRO A 173 -5.44 0.98 26.17
C PRO A 173 -5.25 -0.52 25.90
N ASN A 174 -6.19 -1.36 26.35
CA ASN A 174 -6.21 -2.81 26.16
C ASN A 174 -4.89 -3.45 26.66
N ARG A 175 -3.88 -3.61 25.80
CA ARG A 175 -2.56 -4.18 26.13
C ARG A 175 -1.48 -3.15 26.42
N ILE A 176 -1.79 -1.87 26.25
CA ILE A 176 -0.84 -0.77 26.47
C ILE A 176 -0.94 -0.30 27.92
N VAL A 177 0.19 -0.27 28.62
CA VAL A 177 0.32 0.41 29.92
C VAL A 177 0.71 1.86 29.66
N LEU A 178 -0.22 2.79 29.85
CA LEU A 178 0.04 4.23 29.66
C LEU A 178 0.91 4.78 30.79
N THR A 179 1.84 5.67 30.45
CA THR A 179 2.52 6.53 31.41
C THR A 179 1.59 7.65 31.89
N ASP A 180 1.93 8.30 33.01
CA ASP A 180 1.16 9.42 33.53
C ASP A 180 1.14 10.56 32.53
N GLU A 181 2.25 10.85 31.85
CA GLU A 181 2.32 11.87 30.79
C GLU A 181 1.42 11.57 29.61
N GLU A 182 1.35 10.33 29.16
CA GLU A 182 0.46 9.91 28.06
C GLU A 182 -1.01 10.03 28.46
N ARG A 183 -1.36 9.65 29.70
CA ARG A 183 -2.70 9.85 30.24
C ARG A 183 -3.08 11.32 30.29
N GLU A 184 -2.18 12.16 30.81
CA GLU A 184 -2.36 13.60 30.84
C GLU A 184 -2.62 14.18 29.46
N ARG A 185 -1.78 13.84 28.47
CA ARG A 185 -1.91 14.31 27.09
C ARG A 185 -3.24 13.92 26.45
N LEU A 186 -3.65 12.67 26.60
CA LEU A 186 -4.91 12.17 26.04
C LEU A 186 -6.11 12.86 26.74
N THR A 187 -6.07 12.98 28.07
CA THR A 187 -7.13 13.62 28.87
C THR A 187 -7.24 15.11 28.56
N ALA A 188 -6.11 15.83 28.50
CA ALA A 188 -6.08 17.26 28.14
C ALA A 188 -6.60 17.50 26.72
N ARG A 189 -6.44 16.52 25.82
CA ARG A 189 -7.02 16.55 24.47
C ARG A 189 -8.54 16.27 24.48
N GLY A 190 -9.14 15.95 25.63
CA GLY A 190 -10.56 15.63 25.75
C GLY A 190 -10.89 14.19 25.35
N ILE A 191 -9.92 13.29 25.41
CA ILE A 191 -10.10 11.86 25.10
C ILE A 191 -10.31 11.11 26.40
N ARG A 192 -11.43 10.40 26.52
CA ARG A 192 -11.72 9.57 27.67
C ARG A 192 -10.93 8.26 27.56
N ILE A 193 -10.26 7.87 28.63
CA ILE A 193 -9.54 6.61 28.73
C ILE A 193 -10.42 5.62 29.47
N VAL A 194 -10.58 4.42 28.92
CA VAL A 194 -11.30 3.31 29.54
C VAL A 194 -10.36 2.12 29.68
N ASP A 195 -9.85 1.93 30.89
CA ASP A 195 -8.94 0.82 31.19
C ASP A 195 -9.70 -0.51 31.27
N GLY A 196 -8.98 -1.57 30.94
CA GLY A 196 -9.45 -2.95 30.95
C GLY A 196 -9.11 -3.66 29.64
N ALA A 197 -9.00 -4.98 29.71
CA ALA A 197 -8.79 -5.80 28.52
C ALA A 197 -10.07 -5.83 27.67
N VAL A 198 -9.91 -5.63 26.37
CA VAL A 198 -11.00 -5.73 25.39
C VAL A 198 -11.15 -7.19 24.99
N THR A 199 -12.35 -7.75 25.08
CA THR A 199 -12.64 -9.14 24.78
C THR A 199 -13.27 -9.36 23.41
N ARG A 200 -14.08 -8.40 22.96
CA ARG A 200 -14.70 -8.41 21.63
C ARG A 200 -15.27 -7.05 21.24
N LEU A 201 -15.61 -6.91 19.98
CA LEU A 201 -16.49 -5.86 19.48
C LEU A 201 -17.93 -6.38 19.49
N ASP A 202 -18.84 -5.62 20.11
CA ASP A 202 -20.27 -5.93 20.12
C ASP A 202 -20.87 -5.55 18.76
N VAL A 203 -21.14 -6.56 17.94
CA VAL A 203 -21.70 -6.44 16.59
C VAL A 203 -23.08 -7.04 16.58
N ARG A 204 -24.08 -6.27 16.14
CA ARG A 204 -25.47 -6.68 15.98
C ARG A 204 -26.01 -6.12 14.65
N GLU A 205 -26.86 -6.89 13.99
CA GLU A 205 -27.49 -6.47 12.71
C GLU A 205 -26.49 -5.88 11.72
N ASP A 206 -25.31 -6.51 11.61
CA ASP A 206 -24.20 -6.08 10.76
C ASP A 206 -23.71 -4.64 11.02
N ARG A 207 -23.73 -4.19 12.29
CA ARG A 207 -23.23 -2.88 12.75
C ARG A 207 -22.47 -3.03 14.06
N LEU A 208 -21.47 -2.16 14.23
CA LEU A 208 -20.79 -2.01 15.51
C LEU A 208 -21.71 -1.27 16.51
N HIS A 209 -21.87 -1.82 17.71
CA HIS A 209 -22.61 -1.21 18.79
C HIS A 209 -21.71 -0.79 19.97
N GLY A 210 -20.55 -1.42 20.13
CA GLY A 210 -19.66 -1.06 21.21
C GLY A 210 -18.43 -1.95 21.34
N VAL A 211 -17.68 -1.66 22.39
CA VAL A 211 -16.47 -2.40 22.78
C VAL A 211 -16.75 -3.07 24.13
N GLU A 212 -16.63 -4.38 24.20
CA GLU A 212 -16.84 -5.16 25.42
C GLU A 212 -15.52 -5.42 26.15
N LEU A 213 -15.52 -5.19 27.44
CA LEU A 213 -14.38 -5.38 28.33
C LEU A 213 -14.49 -6.70 29.11
N ALA A 214 -13.36 -7.17 29.63
CA ALA A 214 -13.30 -8.42 30.39
C ALA A 214 -14.10 -8.39 31.70
N ASP A 215 -14.42 -7.21 32.23
CA ASP A 215 -15.28 -7.04 33.40
C ASP A 215 -16.80 -7.05 33.09
N GLY A 216 -17.15 -7.31 31.82
CA GLY A 216 -18.52 -7.38 31.34
C GLY A 216 -19.14 -6.03 30.93
N ARG A 217 -18.45 -4.91 31.10
CA ARG A 217 -18.93 -3.62 30.61
C ARG A 217 -18.87 -3.56 29.10
N THR A 218 -19.91 -3.04 28.48
CA THR A 218 -19.91 -2.65 27.06
C THR A 218 -19.93 -1.12 26.97
N VAL A 219 -18.97 -0.56 26.26
CA VAL A 219 -18.87 0.88 26.00
C VAL A 219 -19.39 1.16 24.59
N PRO A 220 -20.56 1.82 24.45
CA PRO A 220 -21.14 2.07 23.13
C PRO A 220 -20.21 2.90 22.24
N ARG A 221 -19.96 2.44 21.02
CA ARG A 221 -19.17 3.14 19.97
C ARG A 221 -19.78 2.85 18.61
N ALA A 222 -19.84 3.86 17.76
CA ALA A 222 -20.35 3.74 16.40
C ALA A 222 -19.25 3.35 15.40
N ALA A 223 -18.00 3.68 15.72
CA ALA A 223 -16.82 3.28 14.96
C ALA A 223 -15.64 3.02 15.89
N VAL A 224 -14.71 2.16 15.46
CA VAL A 224 -13.46 1.88 16.19
C VAL A 224 -12.29 1.96 15.23
N PHE A 225 -11.29 2.78 15.60
CA PHE A 225 -10.01 2.82 14.90
C PHE A 225 -9.02 1.85 15.52
N VAL A 226 -8.32 1.12 14.65
CA VAL A 226 -7.36 0.06 15.02
C VAL A 226 -6.09 0.22 14.21
N GLY A 227 -4.94 0.06 14.83
CA GLY A 227 -3.66 -0.06 14.15
C GLY A 227 -3.36 -1.51 13.79
N PRO A 228 -3.48 -1.93 12.53
CA PRO A 228 -3.03 -3.25 12.10
C PRO A 228 -1.50 -3.31 12.07
N ARG A 229 -0.94 -4.51 12.05
CA ARG A 229 0.45 -4.71 11.65
C ARG A 229 0.55 -4.69 10.13
N PHE A 230 1.31 -3.75 9.59
CA PHE A 230 1.57 -3.69 8.15
C PHE A 230 2.63 -4.70 7.77
N VAL A 231 2.32 -5.55 6.81
CA VAL A 231 3.23 -6.55 6.28
C VAL A 231 3.37 -6.34 4.78
N PRO A 232 4.55 -5.88 4.31
CA PRO A 232 4.77 -5.67 2.88
C PRO A 232 4.71 -7.00 2.13
N HIS A 233 4.29 -6.96 0.87
CA HIS A 233 4.44 -8.08 -0.06
C HIS A 233 5.77 -7.91 -0.81
N ASP A 234 6.88 -8.07 -0.10
CA ASP A 234 8.25 -7.78 -0.56
C ASP A 234 9.07 -9.03 -0.90
N GLU A 235 8.45 -10.21 -0.88
CA GLU A 235 9.13 -11.49 -1.12
C GLU A 235 9.86 -11.53 -2.47
N LEU A 236 9.33 -10.84 -3.49
CA LEU A 236 9.98 -10.73 -4.80
C LEU A 236 11.23 -9.84 -4.75
N LEU A 237 11.18 -8.76 -3.98
CA LEU A 237 12.31 -7.83 -3.81
C LEU A 237 13.43 -8.46 -2.98
N THR A 238 13.06 -9.07 -1.86
CA THR A 238 14.02 -9.77 -0.98
C THR A 238 14.63 -10.99 -1.67
N GLY A 239 13.83 -11.71 -2.47
CA GLY A 239 14.30 -12.82 -3.31
C GLY A 239 15.30 -12.40 -4.38
N LEU A 240 15.22 -11.16 -4.87
CA LEU A 240 16.21 -10.56 -5.77
C LEU A 240 17.45 -10.02 -5.04
N GLY A 241 17.49 -10.06 -3.70
CA GLY A 241 18.59 -9.53 -2.91
C GLY A 241 18.54 -8.02 -2.65
N CYS A 242 17.36 -7.39 -2.78
CA CYS A 242 17.21 -5.99 -2.42
C CYS A 242 17.48 -5.79 -0.92
N GLN A 243 18.22 -4.73 -0.59
CA GLN A 243 18.55 -4.39 0.80
C GLN A 243 17.30 -4.02 1.59
N VAL A 244 17.21 -4.55 2.81
CA VAL A 244 16.20 -4.20 3.80
C VAL A 244 16.81 -3.24 4.80
N GLY A 245 16.12 -2.13 5.08
CA GLY A 245 16.54 -1.14 6.06
C GLY A 245 16.30 -1.59 7.51
N GLU A 246 16.80 -0.81 8.47
CA GLU A 246 16.62 -1.08 9.91
C GLU A 246 15.15 -1.11 10.35
N ASN A 247 14.29 -0.46 9.60
CA ASN A 247 12.83 -0.44 9.80
C ASN A 247 12.12 -1.72 9.31
N GLY A 248 12.86 -2.69 8.74
CA GLY A 248 12.32 -3.93 8.21
C GLY A 248 11.66 -3.81 6.81
N TRP A 249 11.81 -2.67 6.13
CA TRP A 249 11.28 -2.43 4.78
C TRP A 249 12.40 -2.39 3.75
N VAL A 250 12.11 -2.78 2.52
CA VAL A 250 13.07 -2.67 1.43
C VAL A 250 13.43 -1.20 1.21
N SER A 251 14.73 -0.92 1.18
CA SER A 251 15.27 0.42 1.01
C SER A 251 15.23 0.84 -0.45
N THR A 252 14.77 2.07 -0.69
CA THR A 252 14.77 2.72 -2.00
C THR A 252 15.30 4.13 -1.89
N ASP A 253 15.81 4.66 -3.00
CA ASP A 253 16.06 6.10 -3.10
C ASP A 253 14.75 6.89 -3.33
N ALA A 254 14.85 8.21 -3.44
CA ALA A 254 13.70 9.09 -3.65
C ALA A 254 12.93 8.81 -4.97
N THR A 255 13.51 8.05 -5.88
CA THR A 255 12.91 7.67 -7.16
C THR A 255 12.36 6.23 -7.15
N GLY A 256 12.40 5.55 -6.02
CA GLY A 256 11.98 4.15 -5.89
C GLY A 256 13.01 3.14 -6.37
N ARG A 257 14.24 3.54 -6.72
CA ARG A 257 15.31 2.62 -7.13
C ARG A 257 15.79 1.82 -5.92
N THR A 258 15.87 0.50 -6.07
CA THR A 258 16.39 -0.40 -5.04
C THR A 258 17.92 -0.54 -5.12
N SER A 259 18.51 -1.33 -4.22
CA SER A 259 19.94 -1.68 -4.26
C SER A 259 20.32 -2.60 -5.45
N VAL A 260 19.33 -3.21 -6.10
CA VAL A 260 19.56 -4.11 -7.25
C VAL A 260 19.39 -3.33 -8.56
N PRO A 261 20.41 -3.26 -9.43
CA PRO A 261 20.28 -2.60 -10.72
C PRO A 261 19.12 -3.17 -11.55
N GLY A 262 18.37 -2.29 -12.22
CA GLY A 262 17.20 -2.70 -13.01
C GLY A 262 15.93 -2.98 -12.22
N VAL A 263 15.95 -2.82 -10.88
CA VAL A 263 14.80 -3.08 -10.00
C VAL A 263 14.36 -1.80 -9.28
N TRP A 264 13.09 -1.46 -9.42
CA TRP A 264 12.40 -0.37 -8.72
C TRP A 264 11.24 -0.90 -7.87
N ALA A 265 10.85 -0.13 -6.88
CA ALA A 265 9.67 -0.44 -6.06
C ALA A 265 8.90 0.85 -5.75
N ALA A 266 7.57 0.77 -5.66
CA ALA A 266 6.72 1.92 -5.41
C ALA A 266 5.42 1.56 -4.67
N GLY A 267 4.88 2.53 -3.93
CA GLY A 267 3.66 2.37 -3.15
C GLY A 267 3.88 1.61 -1.85
N ASN A 268 2.80 1.02 -1.33
CA ASN A 268 2.83 0.47 0.03
C ASN A 268 3.79 -0.71 0.26
N VAL A 269 4.40 -1.27 -0.76
CA VAL A 269 5.43 -2.30 -0.60
C VAL A 269 6.71 -1.74 0.04
N VAL A 270 6.97 -0.44 -0.11
CA VAL A 270 8.14 0.27 0.46
C VAL A 270 7.77 1.48 1.31
N ASP A 271 6.52 1.97 1.22
CA ASP A 271 6.02 3.14 1.94
C ASP A 271 4.65 2.82 2.56
N SER A 272 4.64 2.28 3.80
CA SER A 272 3.42 1.82 4.46
C SER A 272 2.35 2.90 4.67
N PRO A 273 2.68 4.17 5.00
CA PRO A 273 1.69 5.22 5.20
C PRO A 273 1.18 5.85 3.90
N ALA A 274 1.76 5.52 2.73
CA ALA A 274 1.37 6.12 1.47
C ALA A 274 -0.13 5.98 1.21
N GLN A 275 -0.80 7.12 1.08
CA GLN A 275 -2.18 7.16 0.62
C GLN A 275 -2.26 6.84 -0.88
N LEU A 276 -3.46 6.64 -1.37
CA LEU A 276 -3.69 6.20 -2.75
C LEU A 276 -3.06 7.14 -3.79
N ILE A 277 -3.19 8.46 -3.59
CA ILE A 277 -2.59 9.46 -4.49
C ILE A 277 -1.07 9.49 -4.37
N THR A 278 -0.52 9.32 -3.16
CA THR A 278 0.92 9.24 -2.91
C THR A 278 1.50 8.01 -3.60
N ALA A 279 0.83 6.86 -3.48
CA ALA A 279 1.24 5.62 -4.14
C ALA A 279 1.22 5.75 -5.66
N ALA A 280 0.17 6.39 -6.23
CA ALA A 280 0.09 6.67 -7.68
C ALA A 280 1.24 7.58 -8.14
N GLY A 281 1.52 8.66 -7.39
CA GLY A 281 2.63 9.57 -7.67
C GLY A 281 4.00 8.88 -7.61
N ALA A 282 4.22 8.03 -6.59
CA ALA A 282 5.44 7.25 -6.45
C ALA A 282 5.63 6.27 -7.63
N GLY A 283 4.55 5.60 -8.07
CA GLY A 283 4.59 4.74 -9.26
C GLY A 283 4.99 5.49 -10.54
N SER A 284 4.42 6.69 -10.73
CA SER A 284 4.77 7.55 -11.86
C SER A 284 6.25 7.98 -11.80
N ALA A 285 6.75 8.41 -10.64
CA ALA A 285 8.13 8.83 -10.45
C ALA A 285 9.11 7.67 -10.70
N ALA A 286 8.80 6.49 -10.16
CA ALA A 286 9.61 5.30 -10.36
C ALA A 286 9.68 4.88 -11.85
N ALA A 287 8.55 4.97 -12.56
CA ALA A 287 8.51 4.70 -14.00
C ALA A 287 9.39 5.64 -14.81
N VAL A 288 9.37 6.94 -14.49
CA VAL A 288 10.25 7.94 -15.15
C VAL A 288 11.71 7.63 -14.89
N ALA A 289 12.10 7.33 -13.64
CA ALA A 289 13.47 7.00 -13.29
C ALA A 289 13.95 5.71 -13.98
N LEU A 290 13.11 4.67 -14.00
CA LEU A 290 13.39 3.42 -14.70
C LEU A 290 13.54 3.67 -16.21
N ASN A 291 12.67 4.49 -16.83
CA ASN A 291 12.80 4.83 -18.23
C ASN A 291 14.11 5.57 -18.54
N HIS A 292 14.58 6.47 -17.66
CA HIS A 292 15.89 7.11 -17.79
C HIS A 292 17.05 6.10 -17.78
N HIS A 293 16.97 5.11 -16.89
CA HIS A 293 17.94 4.02 -16.84
C HIS A 293 17.99 3.23 -18.17
N LEU A 294 16.83 2.82 -18.68
CA LEU A 294 16.74 2.10 -19.95
C LEU A 294 17.20 2.97 -21.15
N LEU A 295 16.94 4.28 -21.11
CA LEU A 295 17.42 5.19 -22.13
C LEU A 295 18.96 5.24 -22.16
N ALA A 296 19.59 5.30 -20.99
CA ALA A 296 21.06 5.28 -20.92
C ALA A 296 21.63 3.99 -21.54
N GLU A 297 21.06 2.83 -21.23
CA GLU A 297 21.43 1.56 -21.85
C GLU A 297 21.22 1.56 -23.39
N ASP A 298 20.10 2.14 -23.85
CA ASP A 298 19.80 2.22 -25.28
C ASP A 298 20.85 3.09 -26.02
N VAL A 299 21.25 4.19 -25.38
CA VAL A 299 22.31 5.06 -25.94
C VAL A 299 23.65 4.34 -26.03
N GLU A 300 24.09 3.67 -24.94
CA GLU A 300 25.35 2.92 -24.95
C GLU A 300 25.37 1.80 -26.01
N ARG A 301 24.26 1.12 -26.17
CA ARG A 301 24.08 0.09 -27.21
C ARG A 301 24.14 0.69 -28.60
N ALA A 302 23.51 1.85 -28.82
CA ALA A 302 23.55 2.56 -30.10
C ALA A 302 24.97 3.02 -30.43
N VAL A 303 25.73 3.57 -29.46
CA VAL A 303 27.12 3.98 -29.62
C VAL A 303 28.02 2.79 -29.97
N THR A 304 27.85 1.66 -29.28
CA THR A 304 28.59 0.43 -29.55
C THR A 304 28.36 -0.05 -30.98
N ASN A 305 27.08 -0.12 -31.40
CA ASN A 305 26.72 -0.53 -32.77
C ASN A 305 27.25 0.44 -33.81
N TYR A 306 27.20 1.73 -33.56
CA TYR A 306 27.72 2.76 -34.45
C TYR A 306 29.22 2.60 -34.67
N ARG A 307 29.98 2.40 -33.58
CA ARG A 307 31.44 2.14 -33.67
C ARG A 307 31.76 0.85 -34.40
N ALA A 308 31.00 -0.22 -34.15
CA ALA A 308 31.18 -1.51 -34.83
C ALA A 308 30.88 -1.46 -36.34
N ALA A 309 29.98 -0.56 -36.77
CA ALA A 309 29.66 -0.36 -38.18
C ALA A 309 30.74 0.42 -38.97
N GLY A 310 31.86 0.84 -38.34
CA GLY A 310 32.98 1.48 -38.99
C GLY A 310 32.68 2.86 -39.56
N VAL A 311 31.61 3.51 -39.14
CA VAL A 311 31.29 4.89 -39.54
C VAL A 311 32.21 5.83 -38.77
N VAL A 312 33.36 6.18 -39.36
CA VAL A 312 34.23 7.26 -38.89
C VAL A 312 33.61 8.55 -39.39
N VAL A 313 33.26 9.49 -38.50
CA VAL A 313 32.86 10.85 -38.83
C VAL A 313 34.07 11.68 -39.16
#